data_b75f12e0eb770685796ee5867327117d
#
_entry.id   b75f12e0eb770685796ee5867327117d
#
_cell.length_a   1.000
_cell.length_b   1.000
_cell.length_c   1.000
_cell.angle_alpha   90.00
_cell.angle_beta   90.00
_cell.angle_gamma   90.00
#
_symmetry.space_group_name_H-M   'P 1'
#
loop_
_entity.id
_entity.type
_entity.pdbx_description
1 polymer ?
#
loop_
_entity_poly.entity_id
_entity_poly.type
_entity_poly.pdbx_seq_one_letter_code
_entity_poly.pdbx_strand_id
1 'polypeptide(L)'
;MKQVKGVQYSIISLLLINFLTIIYNGALYIQITNYVISKGQMILLLGELNNISKSPDQIFWYSIIFFVGIIFISTYKMYSTEKKWPIFSKWNLFEIVLMIGVIWSQNLSYNGIILLVFADIFYSSREFQDSDSKRSWIIFIFLSFLILLLTDYEILSLFIKVPSLATYIQFYPSSIRGVVLFLENALTSLNVIIFIISLLSYILYVIKEHHNIEEELKMLSRVNTELNHYISLSEKIAEDRERKRIAREIHDTLGHALTGISAGIDAVSVLIDVHPIRAKEQLKNVSNAVREGIKDVRGSLHRLRPGALQNNGLKDALILMISEYESLSKLSVDLKYEWGNIDLDVIQEDTIFRIIQESMTNSVRHGHASKMSIRFVSEDNNIIVLHDNGIGFDDLQIGYGLKQMRERVSILGGSIHFENREGFYTKIVFPKMGGEVYDKGNDCR
;
A
#
# COMPACT_ATOMS: atom_id res chain seq x y z
N MET A 1 -22.12 -0.32 11.18
CA MET A 1 -23.02 0.09 12.30
C MET A 1 -23.79 -1.03 13.00
N LYS A 2 -24.44 -2.00 12.33
CA LYS A 2 -25.15 -3.11 12.99
C LYS A 2 -24.28 -4.07 13.80
N GLN A 3 -23.02 -4.29 13.44
CA GLN A 3 -22.14 -5.28 14.06
C GLN A 3 -21.40 -4.74 15.29
N VAL A 4 -21.10 -3.43 15.35
CA VAL A 4 -20.62 -2.77 16.58
C VAL A 4 -21.67 -2.91 17.69
N LYS A 5 -22.97 -2.90 17.34
CA LYS A 5 -24.07 -3.14 18.27
C LYS A 5 -24.03 -4.55 18.89
N GLY A 6 -23.58 -5.58 18.15
CA GLY A 6 -23.48 -6.95 18.67
C GLY A 6 -22.48 -7.07 19.82
N VAL A 7 -21.31 -6.46 19.70
CA VAL A 7 -20.30 -6.42 20.78
C VAL A 7 -20.82 -5.61 21.98
N GLN A 8 -21.50 -4.50 21.73
CA GLN A 8 -22.13 -3.70 22.81
C GLN A 8 -23.17 -4.50 23.58
N TYR A 9 -24.06 -5.25 22.90
CA TYR A 9 -25.03 -6.12 23.54
C TYR A 9 -24.37 -7.23 24.35
N SER A 10 -23.24 -7.76 23.91
CA SER A 10 -22.48 -8.77 24.65
C SER A 10 -21.96 -8.23 25.98
N ILE A 11 -21.36 -7.02 25.98
CA ILE A 11 -20.88 -6.37 27.22
C ILE A 11 -22.08 -6.09 28.18
N ILE A 12 -23.17 -5.56 27.64
CA ILE A 12 -24.36 -5.28 28.43
C ILE A 12 -24.93 -6.57 29.10
N SER A 13 -24.92 -7.68 28.33
CA SER A 13 -25.37 -8.98 28.88
C SER A 13 -24.44 -9.49 29.98
N LEU A 14 -23.10 -9.32 29.82
CA LEU A 14 -22.13 -9.65 30.85
C LEU A 14 -22.27 -8.76 32.08
N LEU A 15 -22.49 -7.46 31.92
CA LEU A 15 -22.79 -6.55 33.05
C LEU A 15 -24.05 -6.97 33.80
N LEU A 16 -25.10 -7.34 33.09
CA LEU A 16 -26.36 -7.71 33.67
C LEU A 16 -26.29 -9.02 34.49
N ILE A 17 -25.65 -10.06 33.95
CA ILE A 17 -25.50 -11.33 34.67
C ILE A 17 -24.62 -11.19 35.91
N ASN A 18 -23.50 -10.43 35.80
CA ASN A 18 -22.62 -10.17 36.93
C ASN A 18 -23.35 -9.36 38.02
N PHE A 19 -24.14 -8.36 37.61
CA PHE A 19 -24.97 -7.59 38.56
C PHE A 19 -25.95 -8.47 39.33
N LEU A 20 -26.68 -9.35 38.61
CA LEU A 20 -27.61 -10.29 39.23
C LEU A 20 -26.90 -11.23 40.20
N THR A 21 -25.73 -11.75 39.83
CA THR A 21 -24.96 -12.66 40.69
C THR A 21 -24.45 -11.96 41.94
N ILE A 22 -23.95 -10.72 41.82
CA ILE A 22 -23.48 -9.93 42.96
C ILE A 22 -24.62 -9.62 43.95
N ILE A 23 -25.78 -9.22 43.43
CA ILE A 23 -26.95 -8.97 44.27
C ILE A 23 -27.41 -10.27 44.95
N TYR A 24 -27.47 -11.38 44.20
CA TYR A 24 -27.89 -12.68 44.74
C TYR A 24 -26.97 -13.11 45.90
N ASN A 25 -25.66 -13.12 45.68
CA ASN A 25 -24.69 -13.52 46.70
C ASN A 25 -24.72 -12.57 47.92
N GLY A 26 -24.75 -11.26 47.68
CA GLY A 26 -24.84 -10.27 48.78
C GLY A 26 -26.12 -10.41 49.60
N ALA A 27 -27.28 -10.64 48.96
CA ALA A 27 -28.52 -10.89 49.60
C ALA A 27 -28.53 -12.18 50.44
N LEU A 28 -27.86 -13.23 49.96
CA LEU A 28 -27.70 -14.49 50.71
C LEU A 28 -26.95 -14.29 52.01
N TYR A 29 -25.86 -13.50 52.03
CA TYR A 29 -25.13 -13.18 53.26
C TYR A 29 -26.07 -12.57 54.31
N ILE A 30 -26.92 -11.62 53.92
CA ILE A 30 -27.90 -10.97 54.82
C ILE A 30 -28.96 -11.98 55.28
N GLN A 31 -29.58 -12.72 54.35
CA GLN A 31 -30.67 -13.64 54.66
C GLN A 31 -30.21 -14.80 55.53
N ILE A 32 -29.03 -15.39 55.25
CA ILE A 32 -28.52 -16.50 56.06
C ILE A 32 -28.16 -16.02 57.44
N THR A 33 -27.53 -14.86 57.59
CA THR A 33 -27.22 -14.30 58.91
C THR A 33 -28.48 -14.06 59.76
N ASN A 34 -29.50 -13.47 59.16
CA ASN A 34 -30.79 -13.26 59.80
C ASN A 34 -31.46 -14.60 60.22
N TYR A 35 -31.36 -15.62 59.35
CA TYR A 35 -31.85 -16.96 59.68
C TYR A 35 -31.10 -17.58 60.87
N VAL A 36 -29.73 -17.49 60.86
CA VAL A 36 -28.87 -18.00 61.93
C VAL A 36 -29.19 -17.30 63.28
N ILE A 37 -29.38 -15.96 63.21
CA ILE A 37 -29.81 -15.18 64.40
C ILE A 37 -31.16 -15.67 64.90
N SER A 38 -32.17 -15.86 64.07
CA SER A 38 -33.51 -16.32 64.42
C SER A 38 -33.52 -17.72 65.08
N LYS A 39 -32.49 -18.52 64.72
CA LYS A 39 -32.33 -19.88 65.30
C LYS A 39 -31.39 -19.92 66.51
N GLY A 40 -30.86 -18.79 66.95
CA GLY A 40 -29.96 -18.73 68.09
C GLY A 40 -28.58 -19.39 67.83
N GLN A 41 -28.22 -19.61 66.60
CA GLN A 41 -26.97 -20.32 66.21
C GLN A 41 -25.80 -19.37 65.86
N MET A 42 -25.90 -18.12 66.29
CA MET A 42 -24.89 -17.10 65.91
C MET A 42 -23.46 -17.44 66.42
N ILE A 43 -23.37 -18.04 67.62
CA ILE A 43 -22.08 -18.45 68.17
C ILE A 43 -21.43 -19.54 67.35
N LEU A 44 -22.18 -20.45 66.78
CA LEU A 44 -21.68 -21.51 65.91
C LEU A 44 -21.15 -20.92 64.59
N LEU A 45 -21.91 -19.99 64.00
CA LEU A 45 -21.47 -19.30 62.80
C LEU A 45 -20.15 -18.52 63.02
N LEU A 46 -20.06 -17.76 64.13
CA LEU A 46 -18.86 -17.01 64.49
C LEU A 46 -17.65 -17.93 64.74
N GLY A 47 -17.87 -19.12 65.31
CA GLY A 47 -16.85 -20.14 65.53
C GLY A 47 -16.28 -20.69 64.20
N GLU A 48 -17.12 -20.93 63.20
CA GLU A 48 -16.70 -21.37 61.86
C GLU A 48 -15.98 -20.27 61.08
N LEU A 49 -16.34 -19.00 61.32
CA LEU A 49 -15.73 -17.86 60.59
C LEU A 49 -14.31 -17.51 61.03
N ASN A 50 -13.83 -18.04 62.16
CA ASN A 50 -12.44 -17.93 62.69
C ASN A 50 -11.79 -16.51 62.77
N ASN A 51 -12.42 -15.48 62.22
CA ASN A 51 -11.93 -14.09 62.18
C ASN A 51 -13.13 -13.12 62.17
N ILE A 52 -12.86 -11.85 62.50
CA ILE A 52 -13.84 -10.77 62.39
C ILE A 52 -14.25 -10.61 60.91
N SER A 53 -15.35 -11.29 60.59
CA SER A 53 -15.94 -11.15 59.23
C SER A 53 -16.55 -9.77 59.08
N LYS A 54 -16.54 -9.22 57.86
CA LYS A 54 -17.30 -8.02 57.51
C LYS A 54 -18.78 -8.24 57.86
N SER A 55 -19.48 -7.20 58.26
CA SER A 55 -20.94 -7.34 58.43
C SER A 55 -21.61 -7.66 57.07
N PRO A 56 -22.67 -8.48 57.04
CA PRO A 56 -23.39 -8.83 55.80
C PRO A 56 -23.84 -7.63 54.99
N ASP A 57 -24.22 -6.54 55.66
CA ASP A 57 -24.60 -5.27 55.03
C ASP A 57 -23.40 -4.61 54.34
N GLN A 58 -22.20 -4.66 54.93
CA GLN A 58 -20.97 -4.17 54.30
C GLN A 58 -20.62 -4.99 53.08
N ILE A 59 -20.74 -6.32 53.13
CA ILE A 59 -20.51 -7.20 51.99
C ILE A 59 -21.43 -6.80 50.82
N PHE A 60 -22.71 -6.62 51.09
CA PHE A 60 -23.71 -6.24 50.09
C PHE A 60 -23.44 -4.88 49.49
N TRP A 61 -23.33 -3.82 50.31
CA TRP A 61 -23.22 -2.45 49.81
C TRP A 61 -21.86 -2.17 49.15
N TYR A 62 -20.74 -2.66 49.69
CA TYR A 62 -19.44 -2.45 49.08
C TYR A 62 -19.33 -3.13 47.71
N SER A 63 -19.85 -4.36 47.56
CA SER A 63 -19.85 -5.03 46.27
C SER A 63 -20.65 -4.28 45.21
N ILE A 64 -21.81 -3.70 45.59
CA ILE A 64 -22.61 -2.87 44.68
C ILE A 64 -21.88 -1.57 44.31
N ILE A 65 -21.29 -0.86 45.27
CA ILE A 65 -20.56 0.41 45.01
C ILE A 65 -19.43 0.18 44.06
N PHE A 66 -18.59 -0.82 44.29
CA PHE A 66 -17.48 -1.14 43.37
C PHE A 66 -17.98 -1.56 42.01
N PHE A 67 -19.06 -2.34 41.92
CA PHE A 67 -19.63 -2.79 40.66
C PHE A 67 -20.25 -1.63 39.85
N VAL A 68 -20.93 -0.70 40.50
CA VAL A 68 -21.45 0.52 39.85
C VAL A 68 -20.31 1.34 39.27
N GLY A 69 -19.15 1.40 39.92
CA GLY A 69 -17.93 1.98 39.37
C GLY A 69 -17.47 1.30 38.07
N ILE A 70 -17.55 -0.04 38.02
CA ILE A 70 -17.23 -0.79 36.78
C ILE A 70 -18.23 -0.46 35.66
N ILE A 71 -19.54 -0.44 35.97
CA ILE A 71 -20.58 -0.04 35.01
C ILE A 71 -20.28 1.35 34.43
N PHE A 72 -19.89 2.31 35.29
CA PHE A 72 -19.61 3.67 34.87
C PHE A 72 -18.39 3.70 33.90
N ILE A 73 -17.32 2.97 34.23
CA ILE A 73 -16.12 2.93 33.35
C ILE A 73 -16.43 2.23 32.02
N SER A 74 -17.10 1.08 32.06
CA SER A 74 -17.48 0.32 30.87
C SER A 74 -18.41 1.14 29.97
N THR A 75 -19.41 1.84 30.51
CA THR A 75 -20.27 2.73 29.73
C THR A 75 -19.50 3.93 29.18
N TYR A 76 -18.61 4.54 29.97
CA TYR A 76 -17.75 5.64 29.47
C TYR A 76 -16.90 5.18 28.30
N LYS A 77 -16.22 4.02 28.36
CA LYS A 77 -15.46 3.45 27.26
C LYS A 77 -16.32 3.20 26.03
N MET A 78 -17.54 2.69 26.21
CA MET A 78 -18.46 2.37 25.10
C MET A 78 -18.91 3.62 24.33
N TYR A 79 -19.09 4.77 25.00
CA TYR A 79 -19.54 6.04 24.40
C TYR A 79 -18.42 7.03 24.12
N SER A 80 -17.17 6.73 24.50
CA SER A 80 -16.03 7.61 24.25
C SER A 80 -15.73 7.75 22.75
N THR A 81 -15.30 8.95 22.36
CA THR A 81 -14.80 9.24 21.01
C THR A 81 -13.46 8.55 20.70
N GLU A 82 -12.69 8.22 21.74
CA GLU A 82 -11.49 7.40 21.61
C GLU A 82 -11.91 5.95 21.40
N LYS A 83 -11.80 5.48 20.16
CA LYS A 83 -12.29 4.15 19.77
C LYS A 83 -11.52 2.99 20.37
N LYS A 84 -10.27 3.18 20.84
CA LYS A 84 -9.42 2.08 21.36
C LYS A 84 -8.42 2.60 22.38
N TRP A 85 -8.30 1.91 23.50
CA TRP A 85 -7.46 2.24 24.64
C TRP A 85 -6.21 1.34 24.72
N PRO A 86 -5.04 1.83 25.20
CA PRO A 86 -3.94 0.93 25.55
C PRO A 86 -4.37 -0.05 26.65
N ILE A 87 -3.84 -1.29 26.62
CA ILE A 87 -4.17 -2.32 27.63
C ILE A 87 -3.93 -1.80 29.05
N PHE A 88 -2.81 -1.14 29.28
CA PHE A 88 -2.44 -0.54 30.57
C PHE A 88 -2.86 0.94 30.68
N SER A 89 -4.02 1.32 30.12
CA SER A 89 -4.58 2.66 30.31
C SER A 89 -4.99 2.89 31.77
N LYS A 90 -5.03 4.17 32.21
CA LYS A 90 -5.48 4.53 33.56
C LYS A 90 -6.88 4.00 33.85
N TRP A 91 -7.77 3.99 32.86
CA TRP A 91 -9.14 3.50 32.99
C TRP A 91 -9.19 1.97 33.17
N ASN A 92 -8.39 1.21 32.41
CA ASN A 92 -8.31 -0.24 32.57
C ASN A 92 -7.71 -0.64 33.91
N LEU A 93 -6.67 0.07 34.35
CA LEU A 93 -6.08 -0.17 35.68
C LEU A 93 -7.08 0.14 36.79
N PHE A 94 -7.83 1.24 36.68
CA PHE A 94 -8.87 1.58 37.66
C PHE A 94 -10.00 0.54 37.71
N GLU A 95 -10.41 0.03 36.55
CA GLU A 95 -11.38 -1.05 36.45
C GLU A 95 -10.92 -2.35 37.15
N ILE A 96 -9.64 -2.71 36.95
CA ILE A 96 -9.01 -3.85 37.65
C ILE A 96 -9.02 -3.63 39.16
N VAL A 97 -8.75 -2.43 39.66
CA VAL A 97 -8.81 -2.10 41.08
C VAL A 97 -10.24 -2.26 41.63
N LEU A 98 -11.24 -1.78 40.89
CA LEU A 98 -12.65 -1.96 41.28
C LEU A 98 -13.07 -3.43 41.26
N MET A 99 -12.61 -4.21 40.28
CA MET A 99 -12.82 -5.66 40.21
C MET A 99 -12.27 -6.36 41.46
N ILE A 100 -11.03 -6.05 41.85
CA ILE A 100 -10.43 -6.56 43.08
C ILE A 100 -11.27 -6.14 44.30
N GLY A 101 -11.79 -4.91 44.30
CA GLY A 101 -12.70 -4.42 45.34
C GLY A 101 -13.96 -5.24 45.46
N VAL A 102 -14.59 -5.65 44.33
CA VAL A 102 -15.79 -6.54 44.37
C VAL A 102 -15.42 -7.91 44.91
N ILE A 103 -14.35 -8.54 44.43
CA ILE A 103 -13.90 -9.87 44.88
C ILE A 103 -13.58 -9.86 46.37
N TRP A 104 -12.86 -8.83 46.83
CA TRP A 104 -12.56 -8.66 48.24
C TRP A 104 -13.79 -8.40 49.10
N SER A 105 -14.75 -7.60 48.61
CA SER A 105 -15.98 -7.32 49.35
C SER A 105 -16.84 -8.58 49.58
N GLN A 106 -16.89 -9.49 48.60
CA GLN A 106 -17.61 -10.76 48.64
C GLN A 106 -16.82 -11.93 49.29
N ASN A 107 -15.74 -11.65 50.01
CA ASN A 107 -14.90 -12.65 50.65
C ASN A 107 -14.47 -13.78 49.69
N LEU A 108 -14.06 -13.41 48.48
CA LEU A 108 -13.60 -14.32 47.41
C LEU A 108 -14.63 -15.35 46.93
N SER A 109 -15.92 -15.19 47.31
CA SER A 109 -16.97 -16.13 46.94
C SER A 109 -17.44 -16.01 45.48
N TYR A 110 -17.05 -14.93 44.80
CA TYR A 110 -17.39 -14.70 43.41
C TYR A 110 -16.23 -14.11 42.62
N ASN A 111 -15.70 -14.91 41.71
CA ASN A 111 -14.58 -14.52 40.82
C ASN A 111 -15.02 -14.32 39.36
N GLY A 112 -16.27 -14.60 39.01
CA GLY A 112 -16.82 -14.49 37.65
C GLY A 112 -16.75 -13.08 37.05
N ILE A 113 -16.61 -12.04 37.89
CA ILE A 113 -16.39 -10.66 37.46
C ILE A 113 -15.07 -10.46 36.65
N ILE A 114 -14.09 -11.35 36.82
CA ILE A 114 -12.83 -11.33 36.07
C ILE A 114 -13.10 -11.49 34.57
N LEU A 115 -14.07 -12.37 34.24
CA LEU A 115 -14.45 -12.60 32.83
C LEU A 115 -15.07 -11.35 32.19
N LEU A 116 -15.88 -10.59 32.97
CA LEU A 116 -16.44 -9.32 32.52
C LEU A 116 -15.36 -8.30 32.25
N VAL A 117 -14.47 -8.06 33.21
CA VAL A 117 -13.40 -7.03 33.06
C VAL A 117 -12.40 -7.44 32.00
N PHE A 118 -12.06 -8.73 31.89
CA PHE A 118 -11.26 -9.24 30.79
C PHE A 118 -11.92 -8.94 29.43
N ALA A 119 -13.21 -9.24 29.26
CA ALA A 119 -13.96 -8.98 28.04
C ALA A 119 -14.00 -7.47 27.70
N ASP A 120 -14.28 -6.62 28.70
CA ASP A 120 -14.33 -5.16 28.48
C ASP A 120 -12.99 -4.58 28.04
N ILE A 121 -11.90 -4.96 28.70
CA ILE A 121 -10.55 -4.56 28.31
C ILE A 121 -10.19 -5.12 26.93
N PHE A 122 -10.54 -6.39 26.67
CA PHE A 122 -10.25 -7.04 25.39
C PHE A 122 -10.96 -6.36 24.21
N TYR A 123 -12.23 -5.97 24.37
CA TYR A 123 -13.01 -5.34 23.30
C TYR A 123 -12.70 -3.86 23.13
N SER A 124 -12.26 -3.17 24.19
CA SER A 124 -11.93 -1.75 24.17
C SER A 124 -10.48 -1.45 23.78
N SER A 125 -9.58 -2.45 23.80
CA SER A 125 -8.16 -2.23 23.60
C SER A 125 -7.72 -2.13 22.14
N ARG A 126 -6.67 -1.35 21.92
CA ARG A 126 -5.99 -1.22 20.64
C ARG A 126 -5.11 -2.45 20.35
N GLU A 127 -5.30 -2.99 19.13
CA GLU A 127 -4.28 -3.68 18.33
C GLU A 127 -3.71 -5.01 18.83
N PHE A 128 -4.25 -6.07 18.24
CA PHE A 128 -3.62 -7.38 18.19
C PHE A 128 -2.45 -7.45 17.16
N GLN A 129 -2.26 -6.38 16.36
CA GLN A 129 -1.40 -6.43 15.16
C GLN A 129 -0.01 -5.81 15.33
N ASP A 130 0.19 -4.97 16.35
CA ASP A 130 1.50 -4.35 16.58
C ASP A 130 2.42 -5.31 17.35
N SER A 131 3.69 -5.43 16.94
CA SER A 131 4.64 -6.36 17.59
C SER A 131 4.86 -6.03 19.07
N ASP A 132 4.81 -4.75 19.44
CA ASP A 132 4.92 -4.29 20.84
C ASP A 132 3.65 -4.60 21.64
N SER A 133 2.48 -4.61 20.99
CA SER A 133 1.22 -4.95 21.64
C SER A 133 1.09 -6.46 21.94
N LYS A 134 1.70 -7.35 21.16
CA LYS A 134 1.69 -8.80 21.40
C LYS A 134 2.29 -9.16 22.76
N ARG A 135 3.41 -8.54 23.15
CA ARG A 135 4.01 -8.76 24.47
C ARG A 135 3.07 -8.31 25.59
N SER A 136 2.44 -7.15 25.45
CA SER A 136 1.48 -6.62 26.42
C SER A 136 0.26 -7.52 26.56
N TRP A 137 -0.23 -8.11 25.46
CA TRP A 137 -1.33 -9.06 25.45
C TRP A 137 -0.97 -10.37 26.15
N ILE A 138 0.19 -10.92 25.92
CA ILE A 138 0.65 -12.14 26.60
C ILE A 138 0.73 -11.89 28.11
N ILE A 139 1.28 -10.76 28.52
CA ILE A 139 1.36 -10.37 29.94
C ILE A 139 -0.04 -10.22 30.53
N PHE A 140 -0.96 -9.55 29.82
CA PHE A 140 -2.32 -9.35 30.30
C PHE A 140 -3.12 -10.66 30.45
N ILE A 141 -3.04 -11.56 29.45
CA ILE A 141 -3.67 -12.88 29.53
C ILE A 141 -3.10 -13.69 30.69
N PHE A 142 -1.77 -13.72 30.82
CA PHE A 142 -1.09 -14.43 31.92
C PHE A 142 -1.50 -13.87 33.30
N LEU A 143 -1.52 -12.54 33.43
CA LEU A 143 -1.94 -11.87 34.67
C LEU A 143 -3.41 -12.12 34.98
N SER A 144 -4.30 -12.07 34.00
CA SER A 144 -5.73 -12.38 34.18
C SER A 144 -5.95 -13.82 34.63
N PHE A 145 -5.24 -14.77 34.04
CA PHE A 145 -5.26 -16.18 34.43
C PHE A 145 -4.71 -16.37 35.85
N LEU A 146 -3.61 -15.70 36.19
CA LEU A 146 -3.05 -15.74 37.54
C LEU A 146 -4.01 -15.17 38.59
N ILE A 147 -4.67 -14.06 38.31
CA ILE A 147 -5.69 -13.47 39.19
C ILE A 147 -6.86 -14.43 39.35
N LEU A 148 -7.37 -15.04 38.27
CA LEU A 148 -8.43 -16.04 38.30
C LEU A 148 -8.05 -17.20 39.24
N LEU A 149 -6.85 -17.71 39.14
CA LEU A 149 -6.33 -18.82 39.91
C LEU A 149 -6.15 -18.44 41.40
N LEU A 150 -5.63 -17.25 41.67
CA LEU A 150 -5.43 -16.74 43.05
C LEU A 150 -6.75 -16.34 43.76
N THR A 151 -7.79 -16.04 43.02
CA THR A 151 -9.09 -15.67 43.55
C THR A 151 -10.08 -16.83 43.59
N ASP A 152 -9.67 -17.99 43.11
CA ASP A 152 -10.49 -19.20 43.24
C ASP A 152 -10.52 -19.67 44.69
N TYR A 153 -11.72 -19.72 45.22
CA TYR A 153 -11.93 -20.10 46.63
C TYR A 153 -11.46 -21.52 46.94
N GLU A 154 -11.69 -22.47 46.05
CA GLU A 154 -11.33 -23.88 46.27
C GLU A 154 -9.81 -24.03 46.36
N ILE A 155 -9.07 -23.35 45.47
CA ILE A 155 -7.61 -23.34 45.43
C ILE A 155 -7.07 -22.63 46.67
N LEU A 156 -7.59 -21.44 46.97
CA LEU A 156 -7.10 -20.63 48.10
C LEU A 156 -7.41 -21.28 49.46
N SER A 157 -8.53 -21.99 49.58
CA SER A 157 -8.90 -22.68 50.80
C SER A 157 -7.97 -23.81 51.22
N LEU A 158 -7.13 -24.31 50.28
CA LEU A 158 -6.06 -25.27 50.56
C LEU A 158 -4.92 -24.65 51.41
N PHE A 159 -4.75 -23.35 51.30
CA PHE A 159 -3.62 -22.61 51.95
C PHE A 159 -4.09 -21.75 53.13
N ILE A 160 -5.28 -21.14 53.01
CA ILE A 160 -5.79 -20.16 53.97
C ILE A 160 -7.29 -20.43 54.19
N LYS A 161 -7.68 -20.57 55.46
CA LYS A 161 -9.10 -20.65 55.81
C LYS A 161 -9.75 -19.28 55.67
N VAL A 162 -10.43 -19.04 54.54
CA VAL A 162 -11.20 -17.83 54.27
C VAL A 162 -12.69 -18.15 54.44
N PRO A 163 -13.44 -17.35 55.19
CA PRO A 163 -14.90 -17.54 55.31
C PRO A 163 -15.55 -17.25 53.95
N SER A 164 -16.15 -18.26 53.31
CA SER A 164 -16.85 -18.13 52.03
C SER A 164 -18.37 -18.16 52.23
N LEU A 165 -19.09 -17.84 51.13
CA LEU A 165 -20.55 -17.99 51.11
C LEU A 165 -20.99 -19.43 51.42
N ALA A 166 -20.21 -20.42 50.97
CA ALA A 166 -20.46 -21.85 51.26
C ALA A 166 -20.53 -22.14 52.78
N THR A 167 -19.67 -21.49 53.58
CA THR A 167 -19.71 -21.61 55.06
C THR A 167 -21.02 -21.12 55.62
N TYR A 168 -21.58 -20.04 55.10
CA TYR A 168 -22.88 -19.54 55.51
C TYR A 168 -24.03 -20.47 55.09
N ILE A 169 -24.03 -20.97 53.86
CA ILE A 169 -25.06 -21.83 53.26
C ILE A 169 -25.23 -23.14 54.07
N GLN A 170 -24.19 -23.62 54.76
CA GLN A 170 -24.27 -24.83 55.60
C GLN A 170 -25.28 -24.73 56.72
N PHE A 171 -25.62 -23.52 57.20
CA PHE A 171 -26.58 -23.28 58.24
C PHE A 171 -28.05 -23.39 57.78
N TYR A 172 -28.31 -23.43 56.46
CA TYR A 172 -29.64 -23.68 55.94
C TYR A 172 -30.04 -25.16 56.02
N PRO A 173 -31.33 -25.47 56.20
CA PRO A 173 -31.86 -26.81 56.05
C PRO A 173 -31.53 -27.44 54.74
N SER A 174 -31.32 -28.75 54.66
CA SER A 174 -30.94 -29.47 53.46
C SER A 174 -31.84 -29.19 52.25
N SER A 175 -33.12 -28.98 52.45
CA SER A 175 -34.14 -28.68 51.43
C SER A 175 -33.86 -27.30 50.74
N ILE A 176 -33.50 -26.28 51.51
CA ILE A 176 -33.25 -24.95 51.04
C ILE A 176 -31.81 -24.87 50.44
N ARG A 177 -30.86 -25.51 51.12
CA ARG A 177 -29.45 -25.55 50.70
C ARG A 177 -29.29 -26.00 49.25
N GLY A 178 -29.99 -27.08 48.84
CA GLY A 178 -29.93 -27.58 47.48
C GLY A 178 -30.38 -26.56 46.43
N VAL A 179 -31.45 -25.82 46.70
CA VAL A 179 -31.96 -24.78 45.78
C VAL A 179 -30.98 -23.60 45.69
N VAL A 180 -30.44 -23.14 46.82
CA VAL A 180 -29.50 -22.03 46.86
C VAL A 180 -28.22 -22.35 46.10
N LEU A 181 -27.62 -23.51 46.31
CA LEU A 181 -26.43 -23.96 45.59
C LEU A 181 -26.70 -24.16 44.09
N PHE A 182 -27.89 -24.69 43.75
CA PHE A 182 -28.27 -24.81 42.33
C PHE A 182 -28.33 -23.45 41.64
N LEU A 183 -28.97 -22.44 42.27
CA LEU A 183 -29.04 -21.09 41.68
C LEU A 183 -27.67 -20.41 41.57
N GLU A 184 -26.81 -20.54 42.60
CA GLU A 184 -25.44 -20.02 42.56
C GLU A 184 -24.63 -20.61 41.40
N ASN A 185 -24.65 -21.96 41.27
CA ASN A 185 -23.97 -22.65 40.18
C ASN A 185 -24.58 -22.33 38.82
N ALA A 186 -25.92 -22.17 38.74
CA ALA A 186 -26.58 -21.78 37.49
C ALA A 186 -26.20 -20.38 37.05
N LEU A 187 -26.12 -19.39 37.94
CA LEU A 187 -25.70 -18.03 37.65
C LEU A 187 -24.22 -17.98 37.20
N THR A 188 -23.36 -18.72 37.89
CA THR A 188 -21.92 -18.82 37.53
C THR A 188 -21.73 -19.47 36.16
N SER A 189 -22.43 -20.59 35.92
CA SER A 189 -22.40 -21.27 34.62
C SER A 189 -22.94 -20.39 33.48
N LEU A 190 -24.02 -19.65 33.73
CA LEU A 190 -24.62 -18.73 32.77
C LEU A 190 -23.65 -17.59 32.43
N ASN A 191 -22.92 -17.07 33.44
CA ASN A 191 -21.90 -16.06 33.23
C ASN A 191 -20.77 -16.56 32.26
N VAL A 192 -20.29 -17.79 32.48
CA VAL A 192 -19.29 -18.41 31.61
C VAL A 192 -19.84 -18.61 30.19
N ILE A 193 -21.08 -19.08 30.05
CA ILE A 193 -21.71 -19.27 28.73
C ILE A 193 -21.83 -17.94 27.98
N ILE A 194 -22.32 -16.89 28.66
CA ILE A 194 -22.45 -15.55 28.07
C ILE A 194 -21.08 -15.01 27.68
N PHE A 195 -20.04 -15.21 28.50
CA PHE A 195 -18.67 -14.82 28.16
C PHE A 195 -18.16 -15.53 26.90
N ILE A 196 -18.36 -16.85 26.78
CA ILE A 196 -17.93 -17.62 25.61
C ILE A 196 -18.68 -17.14 24.36
N ILE A 197 -19.99 -16.94 24.43
CA ILE A 197 -20.80 -16.41 23.32
C ILE A 197 -20.31 -15.00 22.93
N SER A 198 -20.01 -14.16 23.90
CA SER A 198 -19.48 -12.82 23.71
C SER A 198 -18.13 -12.83 22.98
N LEU A 199 -17.20 -13.67 23.43
CA LEU A 199 -15.88 -13.83 22.83
C LEU A 199 -15.97 -14.35 21.40
N LEU A 200 -16.80 -15.36 21.16
CA LEU A 200 -17.02 -15.90 19.82
C LEU A 200 -17.62 -14.86 18.87
N SER A 201 -18.61 -14.10 19.33
CA SER A 201 -19.23 -13.01 18.57
C SER A 201 -18.21 -11.93 18.20
N TYR A 202 -17.28 -11.59 19.09
CA TYR A 202 -16.21 -10.64 18.84
C TYR A 202 -15.20 -11.17 17.80
N ILE A 203 -14.78 -12.43 17.93
CA ILE A 203 -13.87 -13.08 16.96
C ILE A 203 -14.47 -13.07 15.56
N LEU A 204 -15.75 -13.48 15.43
CA LEU A 204 -16.45 -13.45 14.13
C LEU A 204 -16.56 -12.03 13.56
N TYR A 205 -16.76 -11.03 14.42
CA TYR A 205 -16.75 -9.62 14.01
C TYR A 205 -15.38 -9.22 13.45
N VAL A 206 -14.28 -9.53 14.15
CA VAL A 206 -12.92 -9.18 13.72
C VAL A 206 -12.56 -9.86 12.40
N ILE A 207 -12.88 -11.15 12.25
CA ILE A 207 -12.62 -11.89 11.00
C ILE A 207 -13.36 -11.23 9.82
N LYS A 208 -14.62 -10.85 10.02
CA LYS A 208 -15.41 -10.21 8.97
C LYS A 208 -14.88 -8.81 8.62
N GLU A 209 -14.47 -8.04 9.61
CA GLU A 209 -13.87 -6.71 9.41
C GLU A 209 -12.56 -6.80 8.59
N HIS A 210 -11.70 -7.77 8.93
CA HIS A 210 -10.48 -8.05 8.16
C HIS A 210 -10.79 -8.40 6.71
N HIS A 211 -11.78 -9.25 6.47
CA HIS A 211 -12.18 -9.63 5.12
C HIS A 211 -12.68 -8.43 4.30
N ASN A 212 -13.50 -7.56 4.91
CA ASN A 212 -13.97 -6.33 4.25
C ASN A 212 -12.82 -5.40 3.86
N ILE A 213 -11.85 -5.19 4.78
CA ILE A 213 -10.66 -4.35 4.51
C ILE A 213 -9.83 -4.95 3.36
N GLU A 214 -9.66 -6.26 3.33
CA GLU A 214 -8.92 -6.95 2.25
C GLU A 214 -9.62 -6.78 0.89
N GLU A 215 -10.95 -6.86 0.84
CA GLU A 215 -11.73 -6.61 -0.37
C GLU A 215 -11.60 -5.15 -0.85
N GLU A 216 -11.67 -4.17 0.07
CA GLU A 216 -11.47 -2.77 -0.26
C GLU A 216 -10.08 -2.50 -0.82
N LEU A 217 -9.03 -3.09 -0.22
CA LEU A 217 -7.66 -2.96 -0.71
C LEU A 217 -7.49 -3.56 -2.11
N LYS A 218 -8.10 -4.72 -2.37
CA LYS A 218 -8.10 -5.35 -3.71
C LYS A 218 -8.82 -4.47 -4.74
N MET A 219 -9.95 -3.87 -4.36
CA MET A 219 -10.69 -2.95 -5.22
C MET A 219 -9.87 -1.69 -5.55
N LEU A 220 -9.25 -1.05 -4.54
CA LEU A 220 -8.38 0.10 -4.72
C LEU A 220 -7.19 -0.20 -5.63
N SER A 221 -6.57 -1.37 -5.48
CA SER A 221 -5.47 -1.82 -6.35
C SER A 221 -5.91 -1.94 -7.81
N ARG A 222 -7.10 -2.52 -8.07
CA ARG A 222 -7.66 -2.62 -9.43
C ARG A 222 -7.92 -1.25 -10.04
N VAL A 223 -8.58 -0.36 -9.29
CA VAL A 223 -8.88 1.01 -9.75
C VAL A 223 -7.59 1.77 -10.08
N ASN A 224 -6.54 1.63 -9.25
CA ASN A 224 -5.26 2.26 -9.52
C ASN A 224 -4.59 1.73 -10.79
N THR A 225 -4.68 0.42 -11.04
CA THR A 225 -4.16 -0.19 -12.28
C THR A 225 -4.91 0.31 -13.50
N GLU A 226 -6.24 0.41 -13.45
CA GLU A 226 -7.07 0.96 -14.53
C GLU A 226 -6.75 2.43 -14.78
N LEU A 227 -6.60 3.23 -13.72
CA LEU A 227 -6.24 4.64 -13.83
C LEU A 227 -4.90 4.82 -14.56
N ASN A 228 -3.89 4.06 -14.19
CA ASN A 228 -2.58 4.09 -14.85
C ASN A 228 -2.68 3.70 -16.33
N HIS A 229 -3.52 2.73 -16.66
CA HIS A 229 -3.79 2.36 -18.06
C HIS A 229 -4.47 3.49 -18.83
N TYR A 230 -5.46 4.17 -18.24
CA TYR A 230 -6.13 5.33 -18.87
C TYR A 230 -5.16 6.50 -19.08
N ILE A 231 -4.28 6.79 -18.12
CA ILE A 231 -3.24 7.82 -18.25
C ILE A 231 -2.34 7.51 -19.44
N SER A 232 -1.79 6.30 -19.52
CA SER A 232 -0.93 5.87 -20.62
C SER A 232 -1.64 5.93 -21.99
N LEU A 233 -2.91 5.55 -22.05
CA LEU A 233 -3.71 5.65 -23.28
C LEU A 233 -3.96 7.11 -23.69
N SER A 234 -4.25 7.98 -22.71
CA SER A 234 -4.47 9.41 -22.94
C SER A 234 -3.22 10.09 -23.48
N GLU A 235 -2.03 9.77 -22.91
CA GLU A 235 -0.74 10.27 -23.39
C GLU A 235 -0.49 9.84 -24.83
N LYS A 236 -0.73 8.58 -25.16
CA LYS A 236 -0.56 8.05 -26.52
C LYS A 236 -1.48 8.73 -27.52
N ILE A 237 -2.76 8.97 -27.13
CA ILE A 237 -3.73 9.69 -27.97
C ILE A 237 -3.28 11.15 -28.16
N ALA A 238 -2.75 11.80 -27.14
CA ALA A 238 -2.24 13.16 -27.23
C ALA A 238 -1.03 13.23 -28.17
N GLU A 239 -0.10 12.29 -28.07
CA GLU A 239 1.06 12.18 -28.97
C GLU A 239 0.62 11.96 -30.44
N ASP A 240 -0.34 11.05 -30.68
CA ASP A 240 -0.82 10.78 -32.04
C ASP A 240 -1.58 11.99 -32.62
N ARG A 241 -2.32 12.74 -31.82
CA ARG A 241 -2.99 13.97 -32.26
C ARG A 241 -1.97 15.03 -32.64
N GLU A 242 -0.95 15.22 -31.84
CA GLU A 242 0.11 16.20 -32.10
C GLU A 242 0.90 15.84 -33.35
N ARG A 243 1.26 14.57 -33.53
CA ARG A 243 1.90 14.09 -34.77
C ARG A 243 1.05 14.39 -36.01
N LYS A 244 -0.26 14.14 -35.96
CA LYS A 244 -1.20 14.44 -37.06
C LYS A 244 -1.32 15.94 -37.31
N ARG A 245 -1.26 16.77 -36.27
CA ARG A 245 -1.31 18.23 -36.39
C ARG A 245 -0.05 18.73 -37.11
N ILE A 246 1.13 18.28 -36.70
CA ILE A 246 2.40 18.70 -37.28
C ILE A 246 2.53 18.18 -38.72
N ALA A 247 2.10 16.94 -39.00
CA ALA A 247 2.11 16.41 -40.37
C ALA A 247 1.27 17.26 -41.32
N ARG A 248 0.10 17.77 -40.87
CA ARG A 248 -0.70 18.70 -41.67
C ARG A 248 -0.01 20.04 -41.85
N GLU A 249 0.58 20.61 -40.79
CA GLU A 249 1.34 21.88 -40.87
C GLU A 249 2.50 21.77 -41.86
N ILE A 250 3.23 20.65 -41.86
CA ILE A 250 4.28 20.36 -42.83
C ILE A 250 3.72 20.28 -44.27
N HIS A 251 2.61 19.56 -44.45
CA HIS A 251 1.97 19.40 -45.77
C HIS A 251 1.53 20.75 -46.34
N ASP A 252 0.93 21.58 -45.52
CA ASP A 252 0.40 22.91 -45.96
C ASP A 252 1.59 23.85 -46.29
N THR A 253 2.65 23.87 -45.47
CA THR A 253 3.85 24.69 -45.71
C THR A 253 4.58 24.24 -46.98
N LEU A 254 4.75 22.93 -47.17
CA LEU A 254 5.36 22.36 -48.39
C LEU A 254 4.51 22.63 -49.61
N GLY A 255 3.17 22.47 -49.51
CA GLY A 255 2.27 22.73 -50.63
C GLY A 255 2.34 24.17 -51.13
N HIS A 256 2.39 25.15 -50.23
CA HIS A 256 2.54 26.56 -50.59
C HIS A 256 3.91 26.84 -51.18
N ALA A 257 4.97 26.34 -50.62
CA ALA A 257 6.34 26.53 -51.12
C ALA A 257 6.50 25.94 -52.54
N LEU A 258 6.06 24.68 -52.72
CA LEU A 258 6.12 23.99 -54.04
C LEU A 258 5.29 24.70 -55.12
N THR A 259 4.14 25.19 -54.79
CA THR A 259 3.29 25.95 -55.74
C THR A 259 3.98 27.25 -56.16
N GLY A 260 4.58 27.99 -55.21
CA GLY A 260 5.35 29.21 -55.49
C GLY A 260 6.61 28.95 -56.33
N ILE A 261 7.30 27.85 -56.05
CA ILE A 261 8.47 27.41 -56.82
C ILE A 261 8.05 27.05 -58.26
N SER A 262 6.96 26.28 -58.44
CA SER A 262 6.44 25.89 -59.77
C SER A 262 6.11 27.12 -60.60
N ALA A 263 5.28 28.04 -60.05
CA ALA A 263 4.94 29.29 -60.69
C ALA A 263 6.16 30.15 -61.02
N GLY A 264 7.17 30.18 -60.15
CA GLY A 264 8.42 30.88 -60.42
C GLY A 264 9.24 30.27 -61.53
N ILE A 265 9.27 28.92 -61.65
CA ILE A 265 9.95 28.22 -62.75
C ILE A 265 9.22 28.45 -64.07
N ASP A 266 7.87 28.41 -64.07
CA ASP A 266 7.07 28.71 -65.25
C ASP A 266 7.36 30.15 -65.78
N ALA A 267 7.41 31.12 -64.86
CA ALA A 267 7.74 32.48 -65.20
C ALA A 267 9.17 32.63 -65.79
N VAL A 268 10.14 31.88 -65.22
CA VAL A 268 11.54 31.84 -65.78
C VAL A 268 11.53 31.25 -67.18
N SER A 269 10.77 30.18 -67.42
CA SER A 269 10.71 29.52 -68.72
C SER A 269 10.14 30.43 -69.83
N VAL A 270 9.22 31.32 -69.51
CA VAL A 270 8.70 32.33 -70.45
C VAL A 270 9.67 33.50 -70.64
N LEU A 271 10.39 33.91 -69.59
CA LEU A 271 11.25 35.10 -69.67
C LEU A 271 12.64 34.81 -70.23
N ILE A 272 13.11 33.56 -70.30
CA ILE A 272 14.46 33.20 -70.65
C ILE A 272 14.87 33.64 -72.06
N ASP A 273 13.91 33.53 -73.00
CA ASP A 273 14.11 33.86 -74.39
C ASP A 273 13.84 35.35 -74.74
N VAL A 274 12.98 36.03 -73.91
CA VAL A 274 12.49 37.39 -74.18
C VAL A 274 13.29 38.42 -73.35
N HIS A 275 13.60 38.13 -72.09
CA HIS A 275 14.32 39.02 -71.19
C HIS A 275 15.29 38.26 -70.27
N PRO A 276 16.45 37.82 -70.75
CA PRO A 276 17.38 36.98 -69.99
C PRO A 276 17.82 37.52 -68.60
N ILE A 277 17.94 38.85 -68.48
CA ILE A 277 18.36 39.52 -67.23
C ILE A 277 17.24 39.32 -66.15
N ARG A 278 15.96 39.54 -66.57
CA ARG A 278 14.81 39.31 -65.60
C ARG A 278 14.60 37.86 -65.32
N ALA A 279 14.89 36.95 -66.25
CA ALA A 279 14.82 35.51 -65.99
C ALA A 279 15.85 35.11 -64.95
N LYS A 280 17.09 35.66 -64.97
CA LYS A 280 18.15 35.40 -63.98
C LYS A 280 17.76 35.94 -62.61
N GLU A 281 17.10 37.09 -62.52
CA GLU A 281 16.60 37.65 -61.26
C GLU A 281 15.47 36.77 -60.67
N GLN A 282 14.51 36.33 -61.51
CA GLN A 282 13.44 35.42 -61.10
C GLN A 282 13.98 34.05 -60.61
N LEU A 283 15.01 33.53 -61.29
CA LEU A 283 15.67 32.27 -60.86
C LEU A 283 16.27 32.39 -59.46
N LYS A 284 16.84 33.57 -59.15
CA LYS A 284 17.39 33.86 -57.83
C LYS A 284 16.29 33.90 -56.77
N ASN A 285 15.10 34.47 -57.12
CA ASN A 285 13.93 34.48 -56.24
C ASN A 285 13.42 33.06 -55.95
N VAL A 286 13.31 32.22 -57.00
CA VAL A 286 12.94 30.81 -56.86
C VAL A 286 13.96 30.07 -55.98
N SER A 287 15.26 30.27 -56.19
CA SER A 287 16.30 29.65 -55.33
C SER A 287 16.16 30.06 -53.85
N ASN A 288 15.86 31.32 -53.59
CA ASN A 288 15.62 31.80 -52.23
C ASN A 288 14.36 31.15 -51.60
N ALA A 289 13.25 31.06 -52.37
CA ALA A 289 12.01 30.40 -51.90
C ALA A 289 12.23 28.91 -51.58
N VAL A 290 13.03 28.21 -52.39
CA VAL A 290 13.45 26.82 -52.12
C VAL A 290 14.20 26.72 -50.78
N ARG A 291 15.19 27.61 -50.57
CA ARG A 291 15.97 27.60 -49.31
C ARG A 291 15.09 27.91 -48.08
N GLU A 292 14.17 28.83 -48.20
CA GLU A 292 13.23 29.18 -47.15
C GLU A 292 12.29 28.01 -46.84
N GLY A 293 11.68 27.38 -47.85
CA GLY A 293 10.85 26.20 -47.70
C GLY A 293 11.57 25.02 -47.02
N ILE A 294 12.83 24.76 -47.39
CA ILE A 294 13.67 23.75 -46.73
C ILE A 294 13.91 24.10 -45.26
N LYS A 295 14.16 25.39 -44.96
CA LYS A 295 14.34 25.85 -43.56
C LYS A 295 13.09 25.65 -42.74
N ASP A 296 11.92 25.97 -43.28
CA ASP A 296 10.61 25.81 -42.58
C ASP A 296 10.28 24.35 -42.33
N VAL A 297 10.52 23.46 -43.28
CA VAL A 297 10.37 22.00 -43.09
C VAL A 297 11.32 21.49 -42.02
N ARG A 298 12.58 21.90 -42.02
CA ARG A 298 13.53 21.55 -40.97
C ARG A 298 13.08 22.06 -39.59
N GLY A 299 12.55 23.26 -39.51
CA GLY A 299 11.97 23.82 -38.26
C GLY A 299 10.78 23.03 -37.76
N SER A 300 9.90 22.58 -38.65
CA SER A 300 8.73 21.75 -38.27
C SER A 300 9.13 20.34 -37.83
N LEU A 301 10.13 19.73 -38.51
CA LEU A 301 10.74 18.46 -38.10
C LEU A 301 11.45 18.57 -36.73
N HIS A 302 12.08 19.72 -36.45
CA HIS A 302 12.72 19.98 -35.16
C HIS A 302 11.69 19.97 -34.01
N ARG A 303 10.45 20.44 -34.21
CA ARG A 303 9.35 20.39 -33.23
C ARG A 303 8.81 18.99 -32.98
N LEU A 304 9.06 18.04 -33.87
CA LEU A 304 8.77 16.61 -33.69
C LEU A 304 9.84 15.86 -32.86
N ARG A 305 10.95 16.54 -32.54
CA ARG A 305 12.05 15.95 -31.77
C ARG A 305 11.61 15.65 -30.33
N PRO A 306 12.11 14.56 -29.73
CA PRO A 306 12.03 14.36 -28.28
C PRO A 306 12.56 15.58 -27.54
N GLY A 307 11.91 15.99 -26.44
CA GLY A 307 12.28 17.18 -25.69
C GLY A 307 13.74 17.22 -25.25
N ALA A 308 14.32 16.06 -24.94
CA ALA A 308 15.74 15.92 -24.59
C ALA A 308 16.70 16.34 -25.70
N LEU A 309 16.34 16.16 -27.00
CA LEU A 309 17.12 16.52 -28.16
C LEU A 309 16.89 17.96 -28.65
N GLN A 310 15.91 18.68 -28.14
CA GLN A 310 15.59 20.03 -28.64
C GLN A 310 16.65 21.06 -28.27
N ASN A 311 17.28 20.93 -27.10
CA ASN A 311 18.21 21.92 -26.55
C ASN A 311 19.65 21.39 -26.40
N ASN A 312 19.87 20.08 -26.59
CA ASN A 312 21.14 19.39 -26.34
C ASN A 312 21.52 18.55 -27.54
N GLY A 313 22.82 18.35 -27.75
CA GLY A 313 23.31 17.38 -28.73
C GLY A 313 22.99 15.93 -28.33
N LEU A 314 23.14 14.99 -29.26
CA LEU A 314 22.82 13.58 -29.06
C LEU A 314 23.43 13.00 -27.77
N LYS A 315 24.70 13.29 -27.48
CA LYS A 315 25.40 12.78 -26.29
C LYS A 315 24.71 13.20 -24.98
N ASP A 316 24.43 14.50 -24.86
CA ASP A 316 23.83 15.04 -23.64
C ASP A 316 22.36 14.58 -23.45
N ALA A 317 21.64 14.45 -24.58
CA ALA A 317 20.29 13.90 -24.57
C ALA A 317 20.26 12.42 -24.13
N LEU A 318 21.27 11.63 -24.56
CA LEU A 318 21.41 10.24 -24.14
C LEU A 318 21.74 10.14 -22.64
N ILE A 319 22.63 10.98 -22.13
CA ILE A 319 22.95 11.02 -20.69
C ILE A 319 21.71 11.32 -19.86
N LEU A 320 20.91 12.30 -20.28
CA LEU A 320 19.66 12.65 -19.61
C LEU A 320 18.67 11.47 -19.61
N MET A 321 18.43 10.86 -20.75
CA MET A 321 17.54 9.71 -20.89
C MET A 321 18.01 8.53 -20.05
N ILE A 322 19.29 8.22 -20.01
CA ILE A 322 19.87 7.15 -19.20
C ILE A 322 19.61 7.42 -17.71
N SER A 323 19.88 8.64 -17.24
CA SER A 323 19.63 9.05 -15.87
C SER A 323 18.15 8.86 -15.45
N GLU A 324 17.21 9.21 -16.34
CA GLU A 324 15.77 8.96 -16.09
C GLU A 324 15.46 7.46 -15.98
N TYR A 325 15.96 6.64 -16.89
CA TYR A 325 15.75 5.20 -16.86
C TYR A 325 16.34 4.53 -15.60
N GLU A 326 17.54 4.93 -15.20
CA GLU A 326 18.18 4.44 -13.97
C GLU A 326 17.39 4.81 -12.71
N SER A 327 16.76 5.99 -12.70
CA SER A 327 15.92 6.44 -11.57
C SER A 327 14.59 5.69 -11.47
N LEU A 328 14.02 5.25 -12.59
CA LEU A 328 12.70 4.60 -12.68
C LEU A 328 12.77 3.08 -12.74
N SER A 329 13.93 2.52 -13.08
CA SER A 329 14.14 1.08 -13.23
C SER A 329 15.36 0.61 -12.44
N LYS A 330 15.55 -0.71 -12.35
CA LYS A 330 16.77 -1.31 -11.76
C LYS A 330 17.90 -1.50 -12.78
N LEU A 331 17.78 -0.91 -13.97
CA LEU A 331 18.76 -1.03 -15.04
C LEU A 331 19.89 -0.02 -14.78
N SER A 332 21.14 -0.48 -14.75
CA SER A 332 22.34 0.37 -14.75
C SER A 332 22.97 0.38 -16.15
N VAL A 333 23.30 1.56 -16.67
CA VAL A 333 23.76 1.73 -18.04
C VAL A 333 25.16 2.32 -18.09
N ASP A 334 26.12 1.60 -18.71
CA ASP A 334 27.47 2.10 -18.98
C ASP A 334 27.55 2.69 -20.41
N LEU A 335 27.65 4.02 -20.48
CA LEU A 335 27.75 4.75 -21.76
C LEU A 335 29.20 5.11 -22.09
N LYS A 336 29.72 4.57 -23.19
CA LYS A 336 31.01 4.96 -23.76
C LYS A 336 30.81 5.62 -25.14
N TYR A 337 30.99 6.95 -25.19
CA TYR A 337 30.74 7.75 -26.37
C TYR A 337 32.09 8.20 -26.99
N GLU A 338 32.53 7.46 -28.02
CA GLU A 338 33.83 7.70 -28.70
C GLU A 338 33.68 8.34 -30.09
N TRP A 339 32.47 8.82 -30.44
CA TRP A 339 32.23 9.42 -31.75
C TRP A 339 32.79 10.84 -31.92
N GLY A 340 33.38 11.47 -30.94
CA GLY A 340 33.86 12.84 -31.03
C GLY A 340 32.80 13.84 -31.52
N ASN A 341 33.19 14.85 -32.27
CA ASN A 341 32.27 15.81 -32.89
C ASN A 341 31.92 15.33 -34.32
N ILE A 342 30.98 14.39 -34.42
CA ILE A 342 30.41 13.99 -35.72
C ILE A 342 29.23 14.94 -36.00
N ASP A 343 29.22 15.53 -37.19
CA ASP A 343 28.12 16.38 -37.66
C ASP A 343 26.97 15.48 -38.13
N LEU A 344 26.03 15.24 -37.19
CA LEU A 344 24.80 14.48 -37.45
C LEU A 344 23.67 15.44 -37.80
N ASP A 345 22.90 15.10 -38.82
CA ASP A 345 21.67 15.85 -39.06
C ASP A 345 20.57 15.52 -38.04
N VAL A 346 19.54 16.35 -38.02
CA VAL A 346 18.42 16.24 -37.08
C VAL A 346 17.72 14.87 -37.14
N ILE A 347 17.64 14.27 -38.34
CA ILE A 347 16.95 12.98 -38.55
C ILE A 347 17.83 11.84 -38.02
N GLN A 348 19.13 11.95 -38.21
CA GLN A 348 20.12 10.98 -37.74
C GLN A 348 20.14 10.93 -36.20
N GLU A 349 20.18 12.09 -35.54
CA GLU A 349 20.17 12.19 -34.10
C GLU A 349 18.85 11.63 -33.49
N ASP A 350 17.67 12.00 -34.04
CA ASP A 350 16.41 11.47 -33.60
C ASP A 350 16.30 9.94 -33.78
N THR A 351 16.79 9.46 -34.94
CA THR A 351 16.76 8.03 -35.23
C THR A 351 17.62 7.24 -34.25
N ILE A 352 18.85 7.68 -34.00
CA ILE A 352 19.76 7.02 -33.06
C ILE A 352 19.20 7.07 -31.63
N PHE A 353 18.70 8.23 -31.21
CA PHE A 353 18.09 8.38 -29.88
C PHE A 353 16.94 7.38 -29.66
N ARG A 354 16.04 7.27 -30.65
CA ARG A 354 14.88 6.34 -30.54
C ARG A 354 15.29 4.87 -30.57
N ILE A 355 16.32 4.51 -31.32
CA ILE A 355 16.84 3.14 -31.34
C ILE A 355 17.38 2.76 -29.95
N ILE A 356 18.13 3.66 -29.33
CA ILE A 356 18.66 3.42 -27.98
C ILE A 356 17.53 3.35 -26.94
N GLN A 357 16.57 4.26 -27.01
CA GLN A 357 15.39 4.26 -26.16
C GLN A 357 14.60 2.95 -26.26
N GLU A 358 14.35 2.46 -27.48
CA GLU A 358 13.67 1.18 -27.72
C GLU A 358 14.48 0.00 -27.17
N SER A 359 15.81 0.02 -27.36
CA SER A 359 16.70 -1.03 -26.83
C SER A 359 16.67 -1.06 -25.30
N MET A 360 16.74 0.08 -24.60
CA MET A 360 16.64 0.16 -23.15
C MET A 360 15.28 -0.34 -22.65
N THR A 361 14.19 0.03 -23.34
CA THR A 361 12.84 -0.44 -23.04
C THR A 361 12.73 -1.96 -23.16
N ASN A 362 13.31 -2.53 -24.23
CA ASN A 362 13.29 -3.96 -24.49
C ASN A 362 14.13 -4.73 -23.45
N SER A 363 15.31 -4.21 -23.07
CA SER A 363 16.14 -4.80 -22.02
C SER A 363 15.42 -4.87 -20.67
N VAL A 364 14.64 -3.84 -20.30
CA VAL A 364 13.85 -3.85 -19.06
C VAL A 364 12.62 -4.76 -19.16
N ARG A 365 11.82 -4.60 -20.23
CA ARG A 365 10.52 -5.30 -20.37
C ARG A 365 10.64 -6.77 -20.71
N HIS A 366 11.54 -7.09 -21.62
CA HIS A 366 11.66 -8.42 -22.22
C HIS A 366 12.90 -9.16 -21.74
N GLY A 367 14.02 -8.42 -21.58
CA GLY A 367 15.28 -9.00 -21.13
C GLY A 367 15.37 -9.20 -19.63
N HIS A 368 14.56 -8.47 -18.81
CA HIS A 368 14.72 -8.41 -17.35
C HIS A 368 16.17 -8.10 -16.93
N ALA A 369 16.85 -7.29 -17.76
CA ALA A 369 18.24 -6.93 -17.58
C ALA A 369 18.43 -6.01 -16.38
N SER A 370 19.55 -6.15 -15.69
CA SER A 370 20.00 -5.27 -14.62
C SER A 370 21.18 -4.38 -15.02
N LYS A 371 21.88 -4.72 -16.12
CA LYS A 371 22.99 -3.94 -16.66
C LYS A 371 22.90 -3.88 -18.18
N MET A 372 23.25 -2.72 -18.74
CA MET A 372 23.36 -2.52 -20.18
C MET A 372 24.62 -1.70 -20.49
N SER A 373 25.34 -2.05 -21.55
CA SER A 373 26.44 -1.25 -22.09
C SER A 373 26.05 -0.66 -23.43
N ILE A 374 26.35 0.61 -23.61
CA ILE A 374 26.15 1.37 -24.87
C ILE A 374 27.49 1.91 -25.32
N ARG A 375 27.96 1.50 -26.47
CA ARG A 375 29.24 1.94 -27.01
C ARG A 375 29.10 2.56 -28.39
N PHE A 376 29.66 3.75 -28.58
CA PHE A 376 29.77 4.45 -29.82
C PHE A 376 31.24 4.42 -30.26
N VAL A 377 31.50 3.74 -31.35
CA VAL A 377 32.86 3.58 -31.89
C VAL A 377 32.90 4.10 -33.32
N SER A 378 33.93 4.85 -33.68
CA SER A 378 34.13 5.37 -35.04
C SER A 378 35.45 4.79 -35.59
N GLU A 379 35.31 3.79 -36.45
CA GLU A 379 36.41 3.17 -37.23
C GLU A 379 36.29 3.56 -38.71
N ASP A 380 36.26 2.60 -39.63
CA ASP A 380 35.92 2.85 -41.03
C ASP A 380 34.46 3.26 -41.20
N ASN A 381 33.59 2.82 -40.30
CA ASN A 381 32.18 3.16 -40.19
C ASN A 381 31.86 3.65 -38.77
N ASN A 382 30.71 4.31 -38.61
CA ASN A 382 30.17 4.67 -37.33
C ASN A 382 29.39 3.48 -36.78
N ILE A 383 29.81 2.96 -35.63
CA ILE A 383 29.28 1.74 -35.05
C ILE A 383 28.65 2.07 -33.68
N ILE A 384 27.45 1.54 -33.43
CA ILE A 384 26.82 1.54 -32.13
C ILE A 384 26.65 0.09 -31.67
N VAL A 385 27.12 -0.21 -30.48
CA VAL A 385 26.98 -1.52 -29.87
C VAL A 385 26.18 -1.37 -28.60
N LEU A 386 25.10 -2.13 -28.50
CA LEU A 386 24.21 -2.21 -27.33
C LEU A 386 24.26 -3.66 -26.84
N HIS A 387 24.49 -3.86 -25.55
CA HIS A 387 24.52 -5.19 -24.95
C HIS A 387 23.98 -5.14 -23.55
N ASP A 388 23.00 -5.98 -23.27
CA ASP A 388 22.44 -6.16 -21.93
C ASP A 388 22.77 -7.54 -21.34
N ASN A 389 22.57 -7.70 -20.06
CA ASN A 389 22.75 -8.96 -19.32
C ASN A 389 21.43 -9.69 -19.05
N GLY A 390 20.43 -9.48 -19.89
CA GLY A 390 19.12 -10.09 -19.75
C GLY A 390 19.08 -11.56 -20.19
N ILE A 391 17.88 -12.12 -20.29
CA ILE A 391 17.66 -13.54 -20.64
C ILE A 391 18.05 -13.87 -22.10
N GLY A 392 18.30 -12.87 -22.95
CA GLY A 392 18.58 -13.09 -24.37
C GLY A 392 17.40 -13.76 -25.13
N PHE A 393 17.72 -14.55 -26.14
CA PHE A 393 16.74 -15.31 -26.95
C PHE A 393 17.34 -16.58 -27.52
N ASP A 394 16.54 -17.64 -27.64
CA ASP A 394 16.94 -18.88 -28.32
C ASP A 394 16.56 -18.82 -29.81
N ASP A 395 15.36 -18.34 -30.13
CA ASP A 395 14.89 -18.07 -31.49
C ASP A 395 14.35 -16.65 -31.57
N LEU A 396 14.99 -15.80 -32.40
CA LEU A 396 14.64 -14.37 -32.49
C LEU A 396 13.34 -14.19 -33.28
N GLN A 397 12.25 -14.03 -32.57
CA GLN A 397 11.01 -13.56 -33.18
C GLN A 397 11.04 -12.04 -33.34
N ILE A 398 11.11 -11.58 -34.58
CA ILE A 398 11.14 -10.16 -34.90
C ILE A 398 9.76 -9.54 -34.67
N GLY A 399 9.54 -9.01 -33.46
CA GLY A 399 8.37 -8.22 -33.11
C GLY A 399 8.38 -6.83 -33.75
N TYR A 400 7.32 -6.06 -33.47
CA TYR A 400 7.12 -4.72 -34.04
C TYR A 400 8.29 -3.77 -33.74
N GLY A 401 8.80 -3.74 -32.51
CA GLY A 401 9.91 -2.88 -32.09
C GLY A 401 11.21 -3.15 -32.87
N LEU A 402 11.61 -4.42 -32.98
CA LEU A 402 12.82 -4.80 -33.74
C LEU A 402 12.67 -4.52 -35.24
N LYS A 403 11.48 -4.68 -35.81
CA LYS A 403 11.17 -4.32 -37.19
C LYS A 403 11.32 -2.82 -37.40
N GLN A 404 10.76 -1.99 -36.52
CA GLN A 404 10.92 -0.52 -36.59
C GLN A 404 12.37 -0.09 -36.45
N MET A 405 13.16 -0.70 -35.56
CA MET A 405 14.60 -0.40 -35.44
C MET A 405 15.32 -0.69 -36.76
N ARG A 406 15.04 -1.83 -37.41
CA ARG A 406 15.62 -2.18 -38.70
C ARG A 406 15.24 -1.17 -39.82
N GLU A 407 13.97 -0.81 -39.89
CA GLU A 407 13.48 0.19 -40.85
C GLU A 407 14.17 1.56 -40.65
N ARG A 408 14.32 2.02 -39.39
CA ARG A 408 14.97 3.28 -39.06
C ARG A 408 16.46 3.28 -39.42
N VAL A 409 17.17 2.19 -39.13
CA VAL A 409 18.61 2.08 -39.50
C VAL A 409 18.78 2.06 -41.01
N SER A 410 17.87 1.42 -41.77
CA SER A 410 17.95 1.39 -43.22
C SER A 410 17.72 2.77 -43.88
N ILE A 411 16.92 3.66 -43.28
CA ILE A 411 16.74 5.05 -43.72
C ILE A 411 18.08 5.83 -43.67
N LEU A 412 18.94 5.51 -42.70
CA LEU A 412 20.27 6.10 -42.57
C LEU A 412 21.33 5.38 -43.41
N GLY A 413 20.95 4.48 -44.30
CA GLY A 413 21.88 3.69 -45.11
C GLY A 413 22.71 2.69 -44.31
N GLY A 414 22.30 2.41 -43.06
CA GLY A 414 22.99 1.51 -42.14
C GLY A 414 22.47 0.09 -42.14
N SER A 415 23.13 -0.76 -41.37
CA SER A 415 22.70 -2.13 -41.09
C SER A 415 22.61 -2.38 -39.57
N ILE A 416 21.67 -3.25 -39.17
CA ILE A 416 21.48 -3.67 -37.77
C ILE A 416 21.52 -5.18 -37.67
N HIS A 417 22.23 -5.68 -36.68
CA HIS A 417 22.38 -7.10 -36.40
C HIS A 417 22.11 -7.40 -34.95
N PHE A 418 21.36 -8.50 -34.70
CA PHE A 418 20.98 -8.94 -33.36
C PHE A 418 21.60 -10.30 -33.10
N GLU A 419 22.18 -10.50 -31.91
CA GLU A 419 22.77 -11.77 -31.48
C GLU A 419 22.41 -12.05 -30.01
N ASN A 420 22.38 -13.33 -29.65
CA ASN A 420 22.34 -13.76 -28.26
C ASN A 420 23.77 -13.99 -27.76
N ARG A 421 24.25 -13.14 -26.83
CA ARG A 421 25.59 -13.21 -26.23
C ARG A 421 25.51 -13.07 -24.71
N GLU A 422 24.96 -14.11 -24.02
CA GLU A 422 24.67 -14.00 -22.58
C GLU A 422 23.83 -12.77 -22.25
N GLY A 423 22.77 -12.52 -23.07
CA GLY A 423 21.93 -11.34 -23.10
C GLY A 423 21.64 -10.86 -24.52
N PHE A 424 20.95 -9.77 -24.68
CA PHE A 424 20.61 -9.23 -25.99
C PHE A 424 21.73 -8.31 -26.51
N TYR A 425 22.35 -8.70 -27.62
CA TYR A 425 23.42 -7.94 -28.29
C TYR A 425 22.90 -7.36 -29.59
N THR A 426 23.08 -6.03 -29.77
CA THR A 426 22.70 -5.31 -30.99
C THR A 426 23.91 -4.56 -31.51
N LYS A 427 24.24 -4.78 -32.77
CA LYS A 427 25.28 -4.03 -33.47
C LYS A 427 24.66 -3.25 -34.64
N ILE A 428 24.88 -1.96 -34.66
CA ILE A 428 24.40 -1.04 -35.71
C ILE A 428 25.61 -0.40 -36.39
N VAL A 429 25.59 -0.41 -37.70
CA VAL A 429 26.68 0.13 -38.52
C VAL A 429 26.11 1.17 -39.46
N PHE A 430 26.65 2.38 -39.43
CA PHE A 430 26.34 3.46 -40.36
C PHE A 430 27.56 3.80 -41.18
N PRO A 431 27.46 4.03 -42.53
CA PRO A 431 28.55 4.53 -43.31
C PRO A 431 28.98 5.91 -42.80
N LYS A 432 30.29 6.19 -42.76
CA LYS A 432 30.76 7.58 -42.59
C LYS A 432 30.26 8.35 -43.82
N MET A 433 29.38 9.31 -43.61
CA MET A 433 29.04 10.23 -44.68
C MET A 433 30.30 11.03 -44.99
N GLY A 434 30.97 10.69 -46.10
CA GLY A 434 32.06 11.44 -46.63
C GLY A 434 31.56 12.83 -47.00
N GLY A 435 32.14 13.86 -46.44
CA GLY A 435 32.08 15.16 -47.08
C GLY A 435 32.50 14.98 -48.51
N GLU A 436 31.67 15.35 -49.48
CA GLU A 436 32.11 15.52 -50.85
C GLU A 436 33.29 16.47 -50.80
N VAL A 437 34.48 15.91 -50.98
CA VAL A 437 35.68 16.69 -51.35
C VAL A 437 35.34 17.25 -52.72
N TYR A 438 34.92 18.51 -52.78
CA TYR A 438 35.02 19.29 -54.01
C TYR A 438 36.46 19.32 -54.33
N ASP A 439 36.87 18.40 -55.21
CA ASP A 439 38.14 18.43 -55.88
C ASP A 439 38.24 19.76 -56.65
N LYS A 440 39.05 20.68 -56.11
CA LYS A 440 39.49 21.87 -56.88
C LYS A 440 40.29 21.32 -58.00
N GLY A 441 39.57 21.07 -59.11
CA GLY A 441 40.21 20.80 -60.37
C GLY A 441 41.31 21.85 -60.66
N ASN A 442 42.53 21.40 -60.64
CA ASN A 442 43.67 22.11 -61.09
C ASN A 442 43.44 22.59 -62.55
N ASP A 443 43.31 23.89 -62.69
CA ASP A 443 43.62 24.55 -63.93
C ASP A 443 45.03 24.23 -64.30
N CYS A 444 45.24 23.59 -65.47
CA CYS A 444 46.46 23.64 -66.25
C CYS A 444 46.15 23.53 -67.73
N ARG A 445 46.26 24.69 -68.37
CA ARG A 445 46.51 25.00 -69.82
C ARG A 445 45.33 24.92 -70.77
#